data_4160efb85cd0dffc2abaf5e092788751
#
_entry.id   4160efb85cd0dffc2abaf5e092788751
#
_cell.length_a   1.000
_cell.length_b   1.000
_cell.length_c   1.000
_cell.angle_alpha   90.00
_cell.angle_beta   90.00
_cell.angle_gamma   90.00
#
_symmetry.space_group_name_H-M   'P 1'
#
loop_
_entity.id
_entity.type
_entity.pdbx_description
1 polymer ?
#
loop_
_entity_poly.entity_id
_entity_poly.type
_entity_poly.pdbx_seq_one_letter_code
_entity_poly.pdbx_strand_id
1 'polypeptide(L)'
;MSAVPAPERPAAGWHADGEWAQIEIAAPRAAATMRRYLRQLGTFLAPGSVDAAGSALRQFARWMLTDAGITATGDIRRGDVEDYKVWLASQPGFHGRLSAETHRQRLRTVRQFFERITEWDWPDAPPRNPVLAGDIPQKPEPLPKFLDDRDAARLMAAARASTDPRDRLVVELLARTGMRAGELADLEADAVVQIGAGHWLRIPLGKLRNDRYVPLHPELVDLLAAWTAANLEHIRRRKRLIADHRGPLDRHLIGRIVHRAGRAAGVPGVHPHRLRHTLATQAINRGMRLEAIAALPGHRKMEMTLIYAPIANRVVADEYAAVSAKIDALYGQPPALPADYETTGMARLRREAHARMLGNGLCGRPAELGCRMESACETCAYFRTGPEFLPILTRQRDHARDHGQADRTTLFDGLIQRAEAGPATTERS
;
A
#
# COMPACT_ATOMS: atom_id res chain seq x y z
N MET A 1 19.04 41.84 24.28
CA MET A 1 18.75 40.47 23.87
C MET A 1 19.91 39.98 23.02
N SER A 2 20.88 39.30 23.67
CA SER A 2 22.09 38.81 23.02
C SER A 2 21.78 37.57 22.23
N ALA A 3 22.14 37.56 20.93
CA ALA A 3 22.02 36.43 20.05
C ALA A 3 22.96 35.30 20.54
N VAL A 4 22.40 34.11 20.77
CA VAL A 4 23.17 32.90 21.02
C VAL A 4 23.92 32.57 19.73
N PRO A 5 25.27 32.44 19.77
CA PRO A 5 26.02 32.06 18.58
C PRO A 5 25.61 30.68 18.10
N ALA A 6 25.49 30.51 16.77
CA ALA A 6 25.24 29.24 16.14
C ALA A 6 26.39 28.28 16.48
N PRO A 7 26.10 27.00 16.78
CA PRO A 7 27.15 26.02 17.05
C PRO A 7 28.04 25.88 15.83
N GLU A 8 29.34 26.00 16.05
CA GLU A 8 30.37 25.75 15.03
C GLU A 8 30.19 24.36 14.40
N ARG A 9 30.29 24.31 13.06
CA ARG A 9 30.31 23.03 12.33
C ARG A 9 31.46 22.19 12.88
N PRO A 10 31.24 20.94 13.27
CA PRO A 10 32.36 20.07 13.62
C PRO A 10 33.30 19.96 12.43
N ALA A 11 34.59 20.07 12.72
CA ALA A 11 35.66 20.09 11.75
C ALA A 11 35.51 18.99 10.69
N ALA A 12 35.73 19.35 9.43
CA ALA A 12 35.81 18.46 8.30
C ALA A 12 36.82 17.32 8.59
N GLY A 13 36.35 16.06 8.59
CA GLY A 13 37.26 14.94 8.78
C GLY A 13 36.62 13.56 9.07
N TRP A 14 35.31 13.50 9.27
CA TRP A 14 34.65 12.24 9.59
C TRP A 14 34.02 11.61 8.35
N HIS A 15 34.84 10.96 7.49
CA HIS A 15 34.35 10.04 6.49
C HIS A 15 33.97 8.71 7.16
N ALA A 16 32.96 8.00 6.69
CA ALA A 16 32.37 6.82 7.34
C ALA A 16 33.38 5.74 7.75
N ASP A 17 34.43 5.54 6.96
CA ASP A 17 35.50 4.59 7.29
C ASP A 17 36.48 5.15 8.33
N GLY A 18 36.72 6.46 8.34
CA GLY A 18 37.53 7.15 9.34
C GLY A 18 36.90 7.20 10.73
N GLU A 19 35.55 7.29 10.81
CA GLU A 19 34.82 7.27 12.09
C GLU A 19 35.02 5.93 12.83
N TRP A 20 34.92 4.79 12.14
CA TRP A 20 35.16 3.49 12.78
C TRP A 20 36.58 3.34 13.27
N ALA A 21 37.57 3.79 12.52
CA ALA A 21 38.96 3.73 12.95
C ALA A 21 39.23 4.53 14.26
N GLN A 22 38.58 5.70 14.37
CA GLN A 22 38.70 6.52 15.60
C GLN A 22 37.98 5.87 16.78
N ILE A 23 36.81 5.27 16.57
CA ILE A 23 36.07 4.54 17.62
C ILE A 23 36.90 3.31 18.05
N GLU A 24 37.55 2.60 17.14
CA GLU A 24 38.40 1.46 17.43
C GLU A 24 39.64 1.81 18.29
N ILE A 25 40.21 2.98 18.03
CA ILE A 25 41.36 3.48 18.85
C ILE A 25 40.87 3.88 20.24
N ALA A 26 39.77 4.61 20.36
CA ALA A 26 39.29 5.16 21.63
C ALA A 26 38.51 4.14 22.48
N ALA A 27 37.78 3.21 21.86
CA ALA A 27 36.95 2.21 22.53
C ALA A 27 36.92 0.88 21.76
N PRO A 28 38.02 0.13 21.75
CA PRO A 28 38.19 -1.10 20.94
C PRO A 28 37.12 -2.16 21.23
N ARG A 29 36.71 -2.32 22.49
CA ARG A 29 35.65 -3.27 22.89
C ARG A 29 34.29 -2.87 22.34
N ALA A 30 33.88 -1.62 22.51
CA ALA A 30 32.63 -1.13 21.98
C ALA A 30 32.60 -1.22 20.44
N ALA A 31 33.69 -0.85 19.78
CA ALA A 31 33.82 -0.97 18.31
C ALA A 31 33.67 -2.42 17.84
N ALA A 32 34.37 -3.37 18.50
CA ALA A 32 34.32 -4.81 18.18
C ALA A 32 32.87 -5.34 18.31
N THR A 33 32.18 -5.00 19.41
CA THR A 33 30.80 -5.41 19.67
C THR A 33 29.83 -4.83 18.63
N MET A 34 29.90 -3.52 18.32
CA MET A 34 29.06 -2.89 17.31
C MET A 34 29.32 -3.46 15.91
N ARG A 35 30.57 -3.67 15.52
CA ARG A 35 30.91 -4.29 14.22
C ARG A 35 30.46 -5.75 14.15
N ARG A 36 30.60 -6.52 15.23
CA ARG A 36 30.06 -7.88 15.31
C ARG A 36 28.56 -7.88 15.12
N TYR A 37 27.82 -6.95 15.73
CA TYR A 37 26.39 -6.78 15.55
C TYR A 37 26.04 -6.46 14.10
N LEU A 38 26.70 -5.51 13.47
CA LEU A 38 26.46 -5.16 12.06
C LEU A 38 26.71 -6.33 11.11
N ARG A 39 27.73 -7.15 11.37
CA ARG A 39 27.95 -8.40 10.60
C ARG A 39 26.80 -9.37 10.76
N GLN A 40 26.28 -9.56 11.98
CA GLN A 40 25.09 -10.40 12.20
C GLN A 40 23.85 -9.83 11.47
N LEU A 41 23.62 -8.52 11.50
CA LEU A 41 22.56 -7.91 10.72
C LEU A 41 22.70 -8.18 9.22
N GLY A 42 23.92 -8.18 8.71
CA GLY A 42 24.23 -8.43 7.29
C GLY A 42 23.84 -9.82 6.80
N THR A 43 23.63 -10.79 7.69
CA THR A 43 23.20 -12.15 7.32
C THR A 43 21.73 -12.21 6.88
N PHE A 44 20.89 -11.27 7.28
CA PHE A 44 19.45 -11.28 7.00
C PHE A 44 18.87 -9.94 6.55
N LEU A 45 19.59 -8.81 6.73
CA LEU A 45 19.15 -7.51 6.26
C LEU A 45 19.83 -7.11 4.93
N ALA A 46 19.18 -6.22 4.19
CA ALA A 46 19.78 -5.60 3.02
C ALA A 46 20.94 -4.67 3.41
N PRO A 47 21.95 -4.53 2.52
CA PRO A 47 23.11 -3.66 2.75
C PRO A 47 22.72 -2.26 3.23
N GLY A 48 21.82 -1.58 2.56
CA GLY A 48 21.39 -0.23 2.96
C GLY A 48 20.72 -0.14 4.34
N SER A 49 20.14 -1.25 4.87
CA SER A 49 19.64 -1.30 6.25
C SER A 49 20.78 -1.44 7.26
N VAL A 50 21.80 -2.20 6.90
CA VAL A 50 23.02 -2.36 7.71
C VAL A 50 23.79 -1.05 7.78
N ASP A 51 23.91 -0.33 6.64
CA ASP A 51 24.56 0.99 6.57
C ASP A 51 23.84 2.03 7.44
N ALA A 52 22.50 2.03 7.40
CA ALA A 52 21.69 2.91 8.24
C ALA A 52 21.88 2.60 9.74
N ALA A 53 21.93 1.30 10.11
CA ALA A 53 22.22 0.89 11.47
C ALA A 53 23.66 1.29 11.88
N GLY A 54 24.62 1.08 10.98
CA GLY A 54 26.02 1.49 11.19
C GLY A 54 26.16 3.00 11.42
N SER A 55 25.43 3.81 10.64
CA SER A 55 25.43 5.26 10.83
C SER A 55 24.87 5.69 12.20
N ALA A 56 23.80 5.02 12.65
CA ALA A 56 23.22 5.29 13.96
C ALA A 56 24.17 4.89 15.11
N LEU A 57 24.80 3.73 14.98
CA LEU A 57 25.75 3.23 16.00
C LEU A 57 27.04 4.07 16.06
N ARG A 58 27.58 4.53 14.93
CA ARG A 58 28.72 5.45 14.94
C ARG A 58 28.38 6.75 15.65
N GLN A 59 27.21 7.31 15.41
CA GLN A 59 26.77 8.53 16.11
C GLN A 59 26.61 8.28 17.63
N PHE A 60 26.07 7.14 18.01
CA PHE A 60 25.94 6.76 19.41
C PHE A 60 27.32 6.58 20.06
N ALA A 61 28.25 5.87 19.41
CA ALA A 61 29.61 5.67 19.88
C ALA A 61 30.36 6.98 20.03
N ARG A 62 30.20 7.92 19.10
CA ARG A 62 30.78 9.27 19.22
C ARG A 62 30.29 9.97 20.47
N TRP A 63 29.00 9.98 20.74
CA TRP A 63 28.44 10.55 21.97
C TRP A 63 29.01 9.85 23.22
N MET A 64 29.06 8.51 23.23
CA MET A 64 29.65 7.75 24.34
C MET A 64 31.06 8.23 24.67
N LEU A 65 31.89 8.48 23.66
CA LEU A 65 33.27 8.84 23.81
C LEU A 65 33.52 10.32 24.17
N THR A 66 32.78 11.23 23.48
CA THR A 66 33.06 12.67 23.57
C THR A 66 32.31 13.36 24.69
N ASP A 67 31.09 12.91 24.98
CA ASP A 67 30.17 13.57 25.91
C ASP A 67 29.99 12.78 27.20
N ALA A 68 29.94 11.46 27.14
CA ALA A 68 29.71 10.59 28.31
C ALA A 68 31.00 10.00 28.89
N GLY A 69 32.12 9.96 28.16
CA GLY A 69 33.38 9.33 28.61
C GLY A 69 33.30 7.81 28.79
N ILE A 70 32.34 7.14 28.12
CA ILE A 70 32.08 5.71 28.26
C ILE A 70 32.76 4.97 27.10
N THR A 71 33.55 3.95 27.39
CA THR A 71 34.35 3.16 26.41
C THR A 71 33.81 1.77 26.18
N ALA A 72 32.91 1.26 27.01
CA ALA A 72 32.30 -0.06 26.87
C ALA A 72 30.76 0.00 26.83
N THR A 73 30.14 -0.78 25.95
CA THR A 73 28.69 -0.80 25.81
C THR A 73 27.99 -1.39 27.03
N GLY A 74 28.65 -2.26 27.78
CA GLY A 74 28.12 -2.84 29.03
C GLY A 74 28.02 -1.86 30.19
N ASP A 75 28.71 -0.73 30.11
CA ASP A 75 28.71 0.29 31.17
C ASP A 75 27.58 1.31 31.02
N ILE A 76 26.86 1.30 29.89
CA ILE A 76 25.75 2.18 29.65
C ILE A 76 24.60 1.90 30.62
N ARG A 77 24.16 2.93 31.32
CA ARG A 77 23.06 2.91 32.29
C ARG A 77 21.88 3.75 31.82
N ARG A 78 20.81 3.70 32.56
CA ARG A 78 19.57 4.46 32.24
C ARG A 78 19.80 5.97 32.15
N GLY A 79 20.56 6.54 33.09
CA GLY A 79 20.90 7.97 33.09
C GLY A 79 21.58 8.40 31.80
N ASP A 80 22.54 7.59 31.32
CA ASP A 80 23.28 7.87 30.08
C ASP A 80 22.34 7.94 28.86
N VAL A 81 21.30 7.11 28.84
CA VAL A 81 20.28 7.15 27.76
C VAL A 81 19.48 8.45 27.81
N GLU A 82 19.20 8.97 28.99
CA GLU A 82 18.50 10.25 29.15
C GLU A 82 19.36 11.40 28.61
N ASP A 83 20.63 11.41 28.92
CA ASP A 83 21.61 12.38 28.40
C ASP A 83 21.78 12.24 26.88
N TYR A 84 21.88 11.00 26.38
CA TYR A 84 21.94 10.74 24.93
C TYR A 84 20.72 11.28 24.18
N LYS A 85 19.54 11.15 24.74
CA LYS A 85 18.29 11.68 24.11
C LYS A 85 18.35 13.21 23.98
N VAL A 86 18.80 13.90 25.02
CA VAL A 86 18.96 15.36 25.02
C VAL A 86 20.03 15.77 23.99
N TRP A 87 21.18 15.11 24.01
CA TRP A 87 22.24 15.35 23.05
C TRP A 87 21.79 15.09 21.61
N LEU A 88 21.11 13.95 21.35
CA LEU A 88 20.62 13.61 20.02
C LEU A 88 19.61 14.65 19.48
N ALA A 89 18.76 15.20 20.34
CA ALA A 89 17.79 16.22 19.96
C ALA A 89 18.48 17.55 19.56
N SER A 90 19.67 17.83 20.07
CA SER A 90 20.47 19.01 19.72
C SER A 90 21.27 18.88 18.43
N GLN A 91 21.42 17.64 17.89
CA GLN A 91 22.29 17.41 16.75
C GLN A 91 21.77 18.06 15.46
N PRO A 92 22.70 18.56 14.62
CA PRO A 92 22.34 19.16 13.35
C PRO A 92 21.82 18.11 12.36
N GLY A 93 20.83 18.50 11.59
CA GLY A 93 20.30 17.77 10.44
C GLY A 93 20.50 18.54 9.13
N PHE A 94 20.07 17.94 8.03
CA PHE A 94 20.22 18.54 6.69
C PHE A 94 19.53 19.92 6.54
N HIS A 95 18.44 20.14 7.27
CA HIS A 95 17.66 21.39 7.28
C HIS A 95 17.64 22.07 8.67
N GLY A 96 18.75 22.07 9.38
CA GLY A 96 18.88 22.64 10.73
C GLY A 96 18.99 21.54 11.79
N ARG A 97 17.90 21.15 12.44
CA ARG A 97 17.88 20.04 13.42
C ARG A 97 17.55 18.71 12.74
N LEU A 98 17.90 17.60 13.41
CA LEU A 98 17.46 16.27 12.98
C LEU A 98 15.94 16.21 12.86
N SER A 99 15.45 15.58 11.78
CA SER A 99 14.01 15.34 11.66
C SER A 99 13.51 14.41 12.76
N ALA A 100 12.24 14.55 13.16
CA ALA A 100 11.63 13.68 14.16
C ALA A 100 11.73 12.18 13.77
N GLU A 101 11.62 11.86 12.47
CA GLU A 101 11.77 10.49 11.99
C GLU A 101 13.22 10.00 12.08
N THR A 102 14.22 10.84 11.77
CA THR A 102 15.63 10.48 11.94
C THR A 102 15.96 10.26 13.41
N HIS A 103 15.49 11.15 14.29
CA HIS A 103 15.66 11.03 15.73
C HIS A 103 15.06 9.71 16.25
N ARG A 104 13.81 9.43 15.88
CA ARG A 104 13.12 8.18 16.21
C ARG A 104 13.89 6.95 15.71
N GLN A 105 14.34 6.97 14.45
CA GLN A 105 15.05 5.85 13.85
C GLN A 105 16.38 5.58 14.55
N ARG A 106 17.11 6.60 14.97
CA ARG A 106 18.37 6.45 15.70
C ARG A 106 18.17 5.83 17.07
N LEU A 107 17.23 6.33 17.86
CA LEU A 107 16.88 5.75 19.16
C LEU A 107 16.41 4.29 19.02
N ARG A 108 15.57 4.02 18.01
CA ARG A 108 15.14 2.65 17.73
C ARG A 108 16.30 1.71 17.41
N THR A 109 17.27 2.16 16.62
CA THR A 109 18.44 1.35 16.27
C THR A 109 19.28 1.06 17.49
N VAL A 110 19.54 2.07 18.34
CA VAL A 110 20.30 1.87 19.59
C VAL A 110 19.56 0.92 20.53
N ARG A 111 18.23 1.08 20.67
CA ARG A 111 17.41 0.15 21.45
C ARG A 111 17.53 -1.29 20.93
N GLN A 112 17.40 -1.49 19.62
CA GLN A 112 17.51 -2.83 19.00
C GLN A 112 18.92 -3.42 19.16
N PHE A 113 19.95 -2.59 19.11
CA PHE A 113 21.33 -3.03 19.38
C PHE A 113 21.45 -3.61 20.79
N PHE A 114 21.04 -2.87 21.81
CA PHE A 114 21.09 -3.36 23.20
C PHE A 114 20.19 -4.58 23.43
N GLU A 115 18.98 -4.57 22.86
CA GLU A 115 18.05 -5.70 22.93
C GLU A 115 18.71 -6.99 22.43
N ARG A 116 19.33 -6.92 21.25
CA ARG A 116 19.96 -8.09 20.62
C ARG A 116 21.23 -8.56 21.33
N ILE A 117 22.13 -7.65 21.72
CA ILE A 117 23.35 -8.07 22.41
C ILE A 117 23.06 -8.65 23.80
N THR A 118 21.98 -8.20 24.44
CA THR A 118 21.50 -8.78 25.71
C THR A 118 20.83 -10.14 25.48
N GLU A 119 19.96 -10.28 24.47
CA GLU A 119 19.34 -11.56 24.09
C GLU A 119 20.37 -12.61 23.67
N TRP A 120 21.47 -12.19 23.04
CA TRP A 120 22.54 -13.08 22.57
C TRP A 120 23.60 -13.35 23.63
N ASP A 121 23.42 -12.84 24.82
CA ASP A 121 24.29 -13.02 25.98
C ASP A 121 25.77 -12.68 25.68
N TRP A 122 25.96 -11.51 25.02
CA TRP A 122 27.31 -11.09 24.69
C TRP A 122 28.02 -10.46 25.90
N PRO A 123 29.34 -10.68 26.07
CA PRO A 123 30.11 -10.23 27.27
C PRO A 123 30.04 -8.72 27.51
N ASP A 124 29.88 -7.91 26.45
CA ASP A 124 29.79 -6.46 26.53
C ASP A 124 28.34 -5.95 26.54
N ALA A 125 27.37 -6.83 26.81
CA ALA A 125 25.97 -6.43 26.98
C ALA A 125 25.73 -5.89 28.39
N PRO A 126 24.93 -4.82 28.55
CA PRO A 126 24.47 -4.42 29.87
C PRO A 126 23.50 -5.46 30.44
N PRO A 127 23.30 -5.50 31.79
CA PRO A 127 22.45 -6.49 32.43
C PRO A 127 20.99 -6.46 31.94
N ARG A 128 20.56 -5.34 31.43
CA ARG A 128 19.22 -5.10 30.81
C ARG A 128 19.34 -4.03 29.73
N ASN A 129 18.41 -4.04 28.77
CA ASN A 129 18.36 -2.97 27.78
C ASN A 129 18.13 -1.61 28.46
N PRO A 130 19.08 -0.66 28.37
CA PRO A 130 18.94 0.65 29.02
C PRO A 130 17.95 1.58 28.29
N VAL A 131 17.64 1.29 27.00
CA VAL A 131 16.70 2.07 26.17
C VAL A 131 15.32 1.43 26.24
N LEU A 132 14.38 2.10 26.86
CA LEU A 132 13.01 1.62 27.03
C LEU A 132 12.16 1.86 25.77
N ALA A 133 11.07 1.13 25.62
CA ALA A 133 10.13 1.34 24.51
C ALA A 133 9.54 2.74 24.50
N GLY A 134 9.26 3.31 25.68
CA GLY A 134 8.75 4.68 25.85
C GLY A 134 9.74 5.80 25.48
N ASP A 135 11.04 5.49 25.30
CA ASP A 135 12.01 6.47 24.82
C ASP A 135 11.90 6.73 23.31
N ILE A 136 11.24 5.84 22.59
CA ILE A 136 11.07 5.96 21.15
C ILE A 136 9.87 6.89 20.88
N PRO A 137 10.08 8.08 20.30
CA PRO A 137 8.98 8.97 19.97
C PRO A 137 7.97 8.27 19.07
N GLN A 138 6.67 8.53 19.29
CA GLN A 138 5.64 8.03 18.39
C GLN A 138 5.86 8.57 16.99
N LYS A 139 5.57 7.73 16.00
CA LYS A 139 5.63 8.16 14.61
C LYS A 139 4.42 9.05 14.34
N PRO A 140 4.61 10.31 13.95
CA PRO A 140 3.51 11.08 13.42
C PRO A 140 3.01 10.40 12.15
N GLU A 141 1.70 10.28 11.98
CA GLU A 141 1.08 9.75 10.78
C GLU A 141 0.47 10.91 9.96
N PRO A 142 1.31 11.72 9.30
CA PRO A 142 0.78 12.76 8.44
C PRO A 142 0.08 12.13 7.24
N LEU A 143 -0.98 12.77 6.78
CA LEU A 143 -1.63 12.38 5.55
C LEU A 143 -0.61 12.31 4.40
N PRO A 144 -0.73 11.30 3.52
CA PRO A 144 0.17 11.17 2.38
C PRO A 144 0.15 12.44 1.51
N LYS A 145 1.33 12.96 1.21
CA LYS A 145 1.46 14.09 0.28
C LYS A 145 1.30 13.57 -1.16
N PHE A 146 0.23 13.96 -1.81
CA PHE A 146 -0.06 13.62 -3.20
C PHE A 146 -0.13 14.89 -4.08
N LEU A 147 -0.19 14.72 -5.39
CA LEU A 147 -0.49 15.79 -6.34
C LEU A 147 -2.00 15.82 -6.58
N ASP A 148 -2.59 17.00 -6.58
CA ASP A 148 -3.94 17.15 -7.08
C ASP A 148 -4.02 16.83 -8.59
N ASP A 149 -5.23 16.73 -9.14
CA ASP A 149 -5.42 16.35 -10.54
C ASP A 149 -4.80 17.37 -11.51
N ARG A 150 -4.79 18.67 -11.15
CA ARG A 150 -4.20 19.74 -11.97
C ARG A 150 -2.67 19.63 -12.01
N ASP A 151 -2.05 19.44 -10.86
CA ASP A 151 -0.60 19.29 -10.75
C ASP A 151 -0.13 18.00 -11.40
N ALA A 152 -0.89 16.91 -11.23
CA ALA A 152 -0.62 15.64 -11.90
C ALA A 152 -0.70 15.79 -13.44
N ALA A 153 -1.73 16.48 -13.95
CA ALA A 153 -1.85 16.75 -15.39
C ALA A 153 -0.69 17.60 -15.93
N ARG A 154 -0.28 18.65 -15.20
CA ARG A 154 0.88 19.49 -15.57
C ARG A 154 2.17 18.69 -15.62
N LEU A 155 2.39 17.81 -14.63
CA LEU A 155 3.56 16.94 -14.61
C LEU A 155 3.58 15.97 -15.79
N MET A 156 2.45 15.36 -16.12
CA MET A 156 2.34 14.43 -17.25
C MET A 156 2.54 15.16 -18.59
N ALA A 157 2.02 16.38 -18.73
CA ALA A 157 2.25 17.21 -19.91
C ALA A 157 3.75 17.56 -20.07
N ALA A 158 4.41 17.95 -18.99
CA ALA A 158 5.85 18.23 -19.00
C ALA A 158 6.70 16.99 -19.33
N ALA A 159 6.31 15.82 -18.80
CA ALA A 159 6.99 14.56 -19.13
C ALA A 159 6.84 14.19 -20.62
N ARG A 160 5.65 14.39 -21.19
CA ARG A 160 5.39 14.15 -22.62
C ARG A 160 6.12 15.13 -23.55
N ALA A 161 6.33 16.35 -23.09
CA ALA A 161 7.08 17.37 -23.82
C ALA A 161 8.61 17.18 -23.70
N SER A 162 9.07 16.23 -22.89
CA SER A 162 10.50 15.96 -22.75
C SER A 162 11.10 15.44 -24.05
N THR A 163 12.23 16.01 -24.46
CA THR A 163 13.01 15.56 -25.62
C THR A 163 13.78 14.26 -25.35
N ASP A 164 13.94 13.88 -24.08
CA ASP A 164 14.57 12.61 -23.69
C ASP A 164 13.50 11.52 -23.49
N PRO A 165 13.44 10.50 -24.38
CA PRO A 165 12.48 9.40 -24.26
C PRO A 165 12.59 8.64 -22.95
N ARG A 166 13.79 8.58 -22.37
CA ARG A 166 14.04 7.93 -21.06
C ARG A 166 13.35 8.68 -19.93
N ASP A 167 13.40 10.00 -19.93
CA ASP A 167 12.76 10.82 -18.92
C ASP A 167 11.23 10.65 -18.96
N ARG A 168 10.65 10.73 -20.17
CA ARG A 168 9.23 10.49 -20.37
C ARG A 168 8.80 9.12 -19.86
N LEU A 169 9.52 8.08 -20.28
CA LEU A 169 9.19 6.69 -19.92
C LEU A 169 9.25 6.47 -18.40
N VAL A 170 10.26 7.01 -17.71
CA VAL A 170 10.42 6.92 -16.25
C VAL A 170 9.24 7.55 -15.52
N VAL A 171 8.83 8.76 -15.91
CA VAL A 171 7.72 9.46 -15.26
C VAL A 171 6.38 8.75 -15.52
N GLU A 172 6.12 8.35 -16.77
CA GLU A 172 4.89 7.62 -17.15
C GLU A 172 4.78 6.28 -16.41
N LEU A 173 5.86 5.50 -16.32
CA LEU A 173 5.88 4.25 -15.58
C LEU A 173 5.56 4.46 -14.11
N LEU A 174 6.25 5.38 -13.44
CA LEU A 174 6.03 5.64 -12.01
C LEU A 174 4.62 6.15 -11.73
N ALA A 175 4.10 7.07 -12.55
CA ALA A 175 2.79 7.67 -12.36
C ALA A 175 1.65 6.67 -12.58
N ARG A 176 1.77 5.76 -13.55
CA ARG A 176 0.70 4.84 -13.92
C ARG A 176 0.74 3.48 -13.21
N THR A 177 1.90 3.08 -12.71
CA THR A 177 2.04 1.77 -12.04
C THR A 177 2.20 1.87 -10.52
N GLY A 178 2.57 3.06 -10.02
CA GLY A 178 2.84 3.27 -8.61
C GLY A 178 4.03 2.47 -8.07
N MET A 179 4.91 1.98 -8.93
CA MET A 179 6.09 1.22 -8.50
C MET A 179 7.09 2.09 -7.75
N ARG A 180 7.94 1.46 -6.94
CA ARG A 180 9.04 2.15 -6.26
C ARG A 180 10.19 2.43 -7.23
N ALA A 181 10.96 3.49 -6.98
CA ALA A 181 12.14 3.79 -7.80
C ALA A 181 13.15 2.63 -7.88
N GLY A 182 13.30 1.87 -6.79
CA GLY A 182 14.15 0.67 -6.81
C GLY A 182 13.59 -0.44 -7.69
N GLU A 183 12.27 -0.65 -7.65
CA GLU A 183 11.60 -1.64 -8.51
C GLU A 183 11.74 -1.27 -9.99
N LEU A 184 11.61 0.03 -10.32
CA LEU A 184 11.84 0.52 -11.69
C LEU A 184 13.30 0.31 -12.15
N ALA A 185 14.27 0.58 -11.28
CA ALA A 185 15.69 0.36 -11.59
C ALA A 185 16.01 -1.13 -11.81
N ASP A 186 15.30 -2.00 -11.11
CA ASP A 186 15.53 -3.45 -11.14
C ASP A 186 14.65 -4.19 -12.16
N LEU A 187 13.81 -3.52 -12.96
CA LEU A 187 13.01 -4.16 -14.00
C LEU A 187 13.87 -4.98 -14.96
N GLU A 188 13.54 -6.24 -15.11
CA GLU A 188 14.22 -7.17 -16.00
C GLU A 188 13.83 -6.92 -17.47
N ALA A 189 14.66 -7.36 -18.38
CA ALA A 189 14.46 -7.16 -19.83
C ALA A 189 13.15 -7.78 -20.35
N ASP A 190 12.68 -8.85 -19.73
CA ASP A 190 11.45 -9.58 -20.04
C ASP A 190 10.26 -9.26 -19.11
N ALA A 191 10.33 -8.12 -18.42
CA ALA A 191 9.30 -7.73 -17.46
C ALA A 191 7.92 -7.47 -18.09
N VAL A 192 7.83 -7.16 -19.39
CA VAL A 192 6.56 -7.01 -20.11
C VAL A 192 6.08 -8.38 -20.54
N VAL A 193 4.91 -8.78 -20.04
CA VAL A 193 4.31 -10.09 -20.34
C VAL A 193 2.90 -9.91 -20.88
N GLN A 194 2.43 -10.84 -21.70
CA GLN A 194 1.05 -10.89 -22.16
C GLN A 194 0.28 -11.92 -21.35
N ILE A 195 -0.84 -11.51 -20.77
CA ILE A 195 -1.76 -12.39 -20.03
C ILE A 195 -3.16 -12.17 -20.61
N GLY A 196 -3.69 -13.19 -21.29
CA GLY A 196 -4.92 -13.07 -22.06
C GLY A 196 -4.76 -12.04 -23.19
N ALA A 197 -5.70 -11.13 -23.31
CA ALA A 197 -5.66 -10.02 -24.29
C ALA A 197 -4.89 -8.79 -23.80
N GLY A 198 -4.41 -8.77 -22.54
CA GLY A 198 -3.79 -7.61 -21.91
C GLY A 198 -2.27 -7.75 -21.77
N HIS A 199 -1.59 -6.59 -21.74
CA HIS A 199 -0.17 -6.51 -21.39
C HIS A 199 -0.01 -6.15 -19.93
N TRP A 200 0.92 -6.81 -19.28
CA TRP A 200 1.20 -6.65 -17.85
C TRP A 200 2.68 -6.42 -17.61
N LEU A 201 2.99 -5.68 -16.58
CA LEU A 201 4.36 -5.51 -16.13
C LEU A 201 4.61 -6.39 -14.91
N ARG A 202 5.52 -7.34 -15.05
CA ARG A 202 6.03 -8.16 -13.95
C ARG A 202 7.03 -7.32 -13.15
N ILE A 203 6.70 -7.01 -11.92
CA ILE A 203 7.55 -6.23 -11.01
C ILE A 203 8.09 -7.19 -9.96
N PRO A 204 9.40 -7.48 -9.96
CA PRO A 204 10.00 -8.36 -8.96
C PRO A 204 9.89 -7.70 -7.59
N LEU A 205 9.26 -8.39 -6.66
CA LEU A 205 9.26 -8.01 -5.25
C LEU A 205 10.59 -8.47 -4.67
N GLY A 206 11.56 -7.57 -4.59
CA GLY A 206 12.89 -7.80 -4.00
C GLY A 206 12.87 -8.81 -2.85
N LYS A 207 13.63 -8.92 -1.90
CA LYS A 207 13.75 -9.82 -0.73
C LYS A 207 12.69 -10.91 -0.41
N LEU A 208 11.50 -10.97 -1.06
CA LEU A 208 10.36 -11.80 -0.65
C LEU A 208 9.77 -12.71 -1.73
N ARG A 209 10.44 -12.82 -2.87
CA ARG A 209 10.19 -13.81 -3.92
C ARG A 209 8.74 -13.92 -4.47
N ASN A 210 7.90 -12.91 -4.30
CA ASN A 210 6.58 -12.87 -4.91
C ASN A 210 6.54 -11.70 -5.89
N ASP A 211 6.59 -12.01 -7.17
CA ASP A 211 6.39 -11.05 -8.23
C ASP A 211 4.94 -10.55 -8.21
N ARG A 212 4.74 -9.27 -8.51
CA ARG A 212 3.40 -8.76 -8.77
C ARG A 212 3.26 -8.34 -10.21
N TYR A 213 2.07 -8.46 -10.72
CA TYR A 213 1.72 -8.05 -12.07
C TYR A 213 0.84 -6.80 -12.03
N VAL A 214 1.23 -5.78 -12.79
CA VAL A 214 0.48 -4.53 -12.91
C VAL A 214 0.01 -4.41 -14.36
N PRO A 215 -1.29 -4.17 -14.61
CA PRO A 215 -1.79 -4.00 -15.98
C PRO A 215 -1.16 -2.76 -16.62
N LEU A 216 -0.78 -2.86 -17.87
CA LEU A 216 -0.21 -1.76 -18.64
C LEU A 216 -1.29 -1.06 -19.45
N HIS A 217 -1.33 0.28 -19.33
CA HIS A 217 -2.14 1.10 -20.21
C HIS A 217 -1.60 1.02 -21.66
N PRO A 218 -2.47 1.02 -22.70
CA PRO A 218 -2.02 0.89 -24.10
C PRO A 218 -0.90 1.87 -24.49
N GLU A 219 -1.02 3.15 -24.15
CA GLU A 219 0.05 4.14 -24.39
C GLU A 219 1.40 3.75 -23.76
N LEU A 220 1.39 3.07 -22.62
CA LEU A 220 2.61 2.61 -21.97
C LEU A 220 3.22 1.40 -22.69
N VAL A 221 2.37 0.54 -23.25
CA VAL A 221 2.81 -0.58 -24.11
C VAL A 221 3.54 -0.04 -25.33
N ASP A 222 2.97 0.97 -26.00
CA ASP A 222 3.58 1.60 -27.19
C ASP A 222 4.89 2.27 -26.84
N LEU A 223 4.96 3.00 -25.72
CA LEU A 223 6.20 3.64 -25.25
C LEU A 223 7.29 2.60 -24.93
N LEU A 224 6.93 1.51 -24.29
CA LEU A 224 7.86 0.41 -23.95
C LEU A 224 8.32 -0.31 -25.21
N ALA A 225 7.44 -0.53 -26.19
CA ALA A 225 7.79 -1.14 -27.47
C ALA A 225 8.78 -0.26 -28.26
N ALA A 226 8.50 1.04 -28.38
CA ALA A 226 9.40 2.00 -29.01
C ALA A 226 10.75 2.10 -28.29
N TRP A 227 10.74 2.14 -26.96
CA TRP A 227 11.95 2.14 -26.14
C TRP A 227 12.80 0.88 -26.37
N THR A 228 12.15 -0.29 -26.33
CA THR A 228 12.81 -1.59 -26.49
C THR A 228 13.41 -1.72 -27.89
N ALA A 229 12.70 -1.31 -28.93
CA ALA A 229 13.21 -1.33 -30.30
C ALA A 229 14.48 -0.45 -30.46
N ALA A 230 14.47 0.76 -29.88
CA ALA A 230 15.58 1.69 -29.96
C ALA A 230 16.81 1.27 -29.11
N ASN A 231 16.63 0.45 -28.07
CA ASN A 231 17.67 0.13 -27.09
C ASN A 231 17.93 -1.38 -26.91
N LEU A 232 17.48 -2.21 -27.83
CA LEU A 232 17.45 -3.67 -27.69
C LEU A 232 18.81 -4.27 -27.30
N GLU A 233 19.89 -3.80 -27.89
CA GLU A 233 21.25 -4.29 -27.60
C GLU A 233 21.67 -3.96 -26.15
N HIS A 234 21.41 -2.73 -25.70
CA HIS A 234 21.72 -2.30 -24.35
C HIS A 234 20.91 -3.07 -23.31
N ILE A 235 19.62 -3.30 -23.59
CA ILE A 235 18.69 -4.07 -22.73
C ILE A 235 19.18 -5.52 -22.61
N ARG A 236 19.50 -6.17 -23.72
CA ARG A 236 20.01 -7.56 -23.72
C ARG A 236 21.32 -7.71 -22.96
N ARG A 237 22.28 -6.81 -23.22
CA ARG A 237 23.58 -6.84 -22.55
C ARG A 237 23.48 -6.62 -21.05
N ARG A 238 22.61 -5.72 -20.61
CA ARG A 238 22.48 -5.33 -19.20
C ARG A 238 21.39 -6.10 -18.46
N LYS A 239 20.55 -6.85 -19.15
CA LYS A 239 19.40 -7.58 -18.61
C LYS A 239 18.45 -6.68 -17.79
N ARG A 240 18.34 -5.41 -18.17
CA ARG A 240 17.48 -4.40 -17.57
C ARG A 240 16.62 -3.73 -18.63
N LEU A 241 15.29 -3.66 -18.37
CA LEU A 241 14.33 -3.11 -19.33
C LEU A 241 14.63 -1.63 -19.67
N ILE A 242 14.95 -0.84 -18.63
CA ILE A 242 15.26 0.57 -18.84
C ILE A 242 16.78 0.77 -18.83
N ALA A 243 17.40 0.40 -19.95
CA ALA A 243 18.82 0.58 -20.20
C ALA A 243 19.06 1.15 -21.60
N ASP A 244 19.97 2.10 -21.71
CA ASP A 244 20.42 2.71 -22.97
C ASP A 244 21.97 2.82 -23.01
N HIS A 245 22.49 3.58 -23.96
CA HIS A 245 23.94 3.85 -24.08
C HIS A 245 24.56 4.48 -22.82
N ARG A 246 23.77 5.24 -22.03
CA ARG A 246 24.18 5.85 -20.76
C ARG A 246 24.22 4.84 -19.61
N GLY A 247 23.68 3.64 -19.79
CA GLY A 247 23.64 2.57 -18.80
C GLY A 247 22.26 2.37 -18.17
N PRO A 248 22.14 1.44 -17.18
CA PRO A 248 20.89 1.19 -16.49
C PRO A 248 20.53 2.37 -15.58
N LEU A 249 19.27 2.42 -15.19
CA LEU A 249 18.81 3.37 -14.18
C LEU A 249 19.29 2.97 -12.78
N ASP A 250 19.57 3.99 -11.96
CA ASP A 250 19.68 3.87 -10.54
C ASP A 250 18.61 4.73 -9.83
N ARG A 251 18.43 4.52 -8.53
CA ARG A 251 17.40 5.25 -7.75
C ARG A 251 17.63 6.75 -7.73
N HIS A 252 18.89 7.20 -7.72
CA HIS A 252 19.24 8.62 -7.66
C HIS A 252 18.96 9.30 -8.98
N LEU A 253 19.27 8.62 -10.10
CA LEU A 253 18.96 9.13 -11.43
C LEU A 253 17.46 9.23 -11.64
N ILE A 254 16.69 8.20 -11.25
CA ILE A 254 15.22 8.23 -11.28
C ILE A 254 14.68 9.42 -10.46
N GLY A 255 15.21 9.62 -9.26
CA GLY A 255 14.84 10.78 -8.44
C GLY A 255 15.12 12.12 -9.14
N ARG A 256 16.30 12.26 -9.77
CA ARG A 256 16.65 13.47 -10.54
C ARG A 256 15.76 13.70 -11.75
N ILE A 257 15.40 12.63 -12.48
CA ILE A 257 14.48 12.70 -13.64
C ILE A 257 13.12 13.23 -13.18
N VAL A 258 12.53 12.60 -12.15
CA VAL A 258 11.22 13.00 -11.62
C VAL A 258 11.25 14.44 -11.09
N HIS A 259 12.32 14.82 -10.39
CA HIS A 259 12.47 16.18 -9.88
C HIS A 259 12.61 17.21 -11.02
N ARG A 260 13.34 16.90 -12.09
CA ARG A 260 13.45 17.73 -13.29
C ARG A 260 12.10 17.93 -13.96
N ALA A 261 11.33 16.85 -14.16
CA ALA A 261 9.98 16.91 -14.71
C ALA A 261 9.05 17.78 -13.83
N GLY A 262 9.13 17.66 -12.49
CA GLY A 262 8.38 18.49 -11.55
C GLY A 262 8.73 19.98 -11.70
N ARG A 263 10.01 20.32 -11.83
CA ARG A 263 10.44 21.72 -12.08
C ARG A 263 9.93 22.25 -13.41
N ALA A 264 10.02 21.46 -14.48
CA ALA A 264 9.51 21.84 -15.81
C ALA A 264 7.99 22.06 -15.78
N ALA A 265 7.26 21.31 -14.97
CA ALA A 265 5.82 21.47 -14.75
C ALA A 265 5.44 22.63 -13.82
N GLY A 266 6.39 23.28 -13.17
CA GLY A 266 6.13 24.25 -12.10
C GLY A 266 5.48 23.64 -10.85
N VAL A 267 5.73 22.35 -10.58
CA VAL A 267 5.19 21.60 -9.43
C VAL A 267 6.32 21.30 -8.45
N PRO A 268 6.34 21.92 -7.26
CA PRO A 268 7.44 21.74 -6.31
C PRO A 268 7.33 20.38 -5.58
N GLY A 269 8.49 19.86 -5.16
CA GLY A 269 8.59 18.70 -4.27
C GLY A 269 8.10 17.38 -4.89
N VAL A 270 8.13 17.25 -6.23
CA VAL A 270 7.81 15.99 -6.91
C VAL A 270 8.97 15.01 -6.75
N HIS A 271 8.65 13.82 -6.29
CA HIS A 271 9.58 12.70 -6.14
C HIS A 271 8.84 11.37 -6.36
N PRO A 272 9.54 10.25 -6.63
CA PRO A 272 8.89 8.99 -7.00
C PRO A 272 7.81 8.51 -6.02
N HIS A 273 8.05 8.66 -4.72
CA HIS A 273 7.08 8.22 -3.72
C HIS A 273 5.80 9.07 -3.71
N ARG A 274 5.92 10.38 -4.03
CA ARG A 274 4.75 11.27 -4.17
C ARG A 274 3.87 10.86 -5.36
N LEU A 275 4.46 10.40 -6.49
CA LEU A 275 3.71 9.87 -7.63
C LEU A 275 2.91 8.62 -7.24
N ARG A 276 3.52 7.72 -6.46
CA ARG A 276 2.85 6.53 -5.95
C ARG A 276 1.67 6.89 -5.03
N HIS A 277 1.83 7.88 -4.14
CA HIS A 277 0.75 8.39 -3.32
C HIS A 277 -0.36 9.02 -4.18
N THR A 278 0.02 9.76 -5.22
CA THR A 278 -0.92 10.37 -6.16
C THR A 278 -1.79 9.32 -6.84
N LEU A 279 -1.18 8.26 -7.38
CA LEU A 279 -1.92 7.16 -8.02
C LEU A 279 -2.91 6.51 -7.04
N ALA A 280 -2.45 6.17 -5.83
CA ALA A 280 -3.31 5.53 -4.83
C ALA A 280 -4.47 6.44 -4.41
N THR A 281 -4.20 7.73 -4.19
CA THR A 281 -5.24 8.72 -3.84
C THR A 281 -6.23 8.94 -4.99
N GLN A 282 -5.74 9.04 -6.22
CA GLN A 282 -6.60 9.16 -7.39
C GLN A 282 -7.45 7.92 -7.61
N ALA A 283 -6.90 6.74 -7.39
CA ALA A 283 -7.62 5.47 -7.53
C ALA A 283 -8.76 5.35 -6.50
N ILE A 284 -8.50 5.66 -5.22
CA ILE A 284 -9.55 5.60 -4.19
C ILE A 284 -10.64 6.64 -4.43
N ASN A 285 -10.28 7.87 -4.82
CA ASN A 285 -11.24 8.94 -5.12
C ASN A 285 -12.10 8.67 -6.37
N ARG A 286 -11.69 7.70 -7.20
CA ARG A 286 -12.45 7.22 -8.37
C ARG A 286 -13.11 5.86 -8.13
N GLY A 287 -13.24 5.43 -6.87
CA GLY A 287 -14.01 4.26 -6.47
C GLY A 287 -13.29 2.91 -6.63
N MET A 288 -11.98 2.90 -6.83
CA MET A 288 -11.24 1.64 -6.84
C MET A 288 -11.22 1.03 -5.43
N ARG A 289 -11.52 -0.26 -5.30
CA ARG A 289 -11.52 -0.97 -4.02
C ARG A 289 -10.13 -1.00 -3.39
N LEU A 290 -10.07 -0.95 -2.06
CA LEU A 290 -8.83 -0.90 -1.29
C LEU A 290 -7.89 -2.08 -1.58
N GLU A 291 -8.44 -3.28 -1.79
CA GLU A 291 -7.67 -4.49 -2.13
C GLU A 291 -6.97 -4.33 -3.49
N ALA A 292 -7.66 -3.79 -4.49
CA ALA A 292 -7.08 -3.51 -5.81
C ALA A 292 -6.01 -2.40 -5.71
N ILE A 293 -6.26 -1.36 -4.90
CA ILE A 293 -5.26 -0.31 -4.62
C ILE A 293 -4.06 -0.90 -3.88
N ALA A 294 -4.25 -1.85 -2.96
CA ALA A 294 -3.14 -2.52 -2.27
C ALA A 294 -2.28 -3.34 -3.24
N ALA A 295 -2.91 -4.01 -4.18
CA ALA A 295 -2.24 -4.87 -5.17
C ALA A 295 -1.36 -4.07 -6.14
N LEU A 296 -1.83 -2.94 -6.66
CA LEU A 296 -1.09 -2.12 -7.63
C LEU A 296 0.29 -1.70 -7.11
N PRO A 297 0.43 -0.98 -5.99
CA PRO A 297 1.72 -0.61 -5.45
C PRO A 297 2.43 -1.75 -4.69
N GLY A 298 1.79 -2.91 -4.49
CA GLY A 298 2.35 -4.04 -3.75
C GLY A 298 2.48 -3.73 -2.25
N HIS A 299 1.39 -3.34 -1.62
CA HIS A 299 1.33 -3.20 -0.17
C HIS A 299 1.19 -4.57 0.47
N ARG A 300 2.10 -4.92 1.36
CA ARG A 300 2.10 -6.22 2.06
C ARG A 300 1.09 -6.29 3.20
N LYS A 301 0.79 -5.14 3.78
CA LYS A 301 -0.17 -4.98 4.86
C LYS A 301 -1.23 -3.99 4.42
N MET A 302 -2.48 -4.30 4.69
CA MET A 302 -3.60 -3.42 4.39
C MET A 302 -3.46 -2.05 5.09
N GLU A 303 -2.83 -2.02 6.26
CA GLU A 303 -2.52 -0.78 6.99
C GLU A 303 -1.77 0.25 6.13
N MET A 304 -0.90 -0.21 5.21
CA MET A 304 -0.19 0.67 4.27
C MET A 304 -1.12 1.29 3.21
N THR A 305 -2.30 0.73 3.01
CA THR A 305 -3.32 1.25 2.09
C THR A 305 -4.35 2.06 2.85
N LEU A 306 -4.65 1.71 4.09
CA LEU A 306 -5.59 2.44 4.95
C LEU A 306 -5.17 3.88 5.22
N ILE A 307 -3.89 4.23 5.08
CA ILE A 307 -3.42 5.63 5.18
C ILE A 307 -4.06 6.57 4.15
N TYR A 308 -4.63 6.02 3.07
CA TYR A 308 -5.37 6.80 2.06
C TYR A 308 -6.87 6.90 2.37
N ALA A 309 -7.41 6.06 3.26
CA ALA A 309 -8.82 6.06 3.59
C ALA A 309 -9.34 7.43 4.09
N PRO A 310 -8.60 8.19 4.93
CA PRO A 310 -9.03 9.52 5.35
C PRO A 310 -9.10 10.56 4.20
N ILE A 311 -8.47 10.28 3.06
CA ILE A 311 -8.45 11.17 1.89
C ILE A 311 -9.64 10.90 0.95
N ALA A 312 -10.31 9.77 1.14
CA ALA A 312 -11.46 9.34 0.33
C ALA A 312 -12.77 10.10 0.64
N ASN A 313 -12.67 11.36 1.04
CA ASN A 313 -13.83 12.18 1.45
C ASN A 313 -14.94 12.21 0.42
N ARG A 314 -14.61 12.16 -0.87
CA ARG A 314 -15.60 12.15 -1.95
C ARG A 314 -16.35 10.82 -2.02
N VAL A 315 -15.63 9.69 -1.93
CA VAL A 315 -16.27 8.36 -1.93
C VAL A 315 -17.14 8.19 -0.70
N VAL A 316 -16.67 8.64 0.47
CA VAL A 316 -17.46 8.63 1.71
C VAL A 316 -18.71 9.51 1.58
N ALA A 317 -18.57 10.69 1.00
CA ALA A 317 -19.71 11.59 0.78
C ALA A 317 -20.72 11.00 -0.23
N ASP A 318 -20.24 10.43 -1.33
CA ASP A 318 -21.07 9.81 -2.36
C ASP A 318 -21.78 8.55 -1.83
N GLU A 319 -21.09 7.69 -1.10
CA GLU A 319 -21.69 6.52 -0.44
C GLU A 319 -22.67 6.93 0.64
N TYR A 320 -22.34 7.92 1.47
CA TYR A 320 -23.24 8.45 2.48
C TYR A 320 -24.50 9.03 1.84
N ALA A 321 -24.36 9.83 0.78
CA ALA A 321 -25.50 10.39 0.05
C ALA A 321 -26.37 9.28 -0.56
N ALA A 322 -25.76 8.24 -1.15
CA ALA A 322 -26.47 7.09 -1.69
C ALA A 322 -27.20 6.27 -0.63
N VAL A 323 -26.59 6.09 0.54
CA VAL A 323 -27.22 5.41 1.69
C VAL A 323 -28.31 6.30 2.29
N SER A 324 -28.04 7.59 2.48
CA SER A 324 -29.03 8.55 2.98
C SER A 324 -30.27 8.60 2.08
N ALA A 325 -30.06 8.66 0.74
CA ALA A 325 -31.19 8.62 -0.20
C ALA A 325 -32.03 7.33 -0.08
N LYS A 326 -31.37 6.18 0.18
CA LYS A 326 -32.07 4.93 0.45
C LYS A 326 -32.81 4.95 1.78
N ILE A 327 -32.23 5.54 2.82
CA ILE A 327 -32.85 5.70 4.14
C ILE A 327 -34.01 6.69 4.04
N ASP A 328 -33.83 7.82 3.36
CA ASP A 328 -34.88 8.82 3.14
C ASP A 328 -36.05 8.24 2.34
N ALA A 329 -35.77 7.35 1.38
CA ALA A 329 -36.82 6.61 0.66
C ALA A 329 -37.59 5.65 1.57
N LEU A 330 -36.99 5.20 2.70
CA LEU A 330 -37.69 4.38 3.71
C LEU A 330 -38.52 5.24 4.69
N TYR A 331 -38.04 6.46 4.98
CA TYR A 331 -38.69 7.38 5.95
C TYR A 331 -39.46 8.51 5.32
N GLY A 332 -39.30 8.74 4.00
CA GLY A 332 -40.11 9.68 3.24
C GLY A 332 -41.61 9.31 3.32
N GLN A 333 -42.49 10.30 3.41
CA GLN A 333 -43.94 10.02 3.40
C GLN A 333 -44.24 9.12 2.21
N PRO A 334 -44.84 7.94 2.43
CA PRO A 334 -45.25 7.11 1.33
C PRO A 334 -46.19 7.96 0.45
N PRO A 335 -46.03 7.96 -0.88
CA PRO A 335 -47.01 8.61 -1.76
C PRO A 335 -48.38 8.10 -1.35
N ALA A 336 -49.37 9.01 -1.27
CA ALA A 336 -50.73 8.64 -0.93
C ALA A 336 -51.19 7.51 -1.85
N LEU A 337 -51.31 6.32 -1.30
CA LEU A 337 -51.62 5.13 -2.05
C LEU A 337 -53.10 5.13 -2.41
N PRO A 338 -53.49 4.72 -3.63
CA PRO A 338 -54.87 4.49 -3.96
C PRO A 338 -55.57 3.58 -2.94
N ALA A 339 -56.84 3.79 -2.66
CA ALA A 339 -57.55 3.07 -1.58
C ALA A 339 -57.59 1.53 -1.73
N ASP A 340 -57.25 1.00 -2.92
CA ASP A 340 -57.17 -0.41 -3.26
C ASP A 340 -55.74 -0.99 -3.14
N TYR A 341 -54.74 -0.19 -2.75
CA TYR A 341 -53.33 -0.61 -2.65
C TYR A 341 -53.04 -1.52 -1.48
N GLU A 342 -53.83 -1.48 -0.41
CA GLU A 342 -53.62 -2.30 0.80
C GLU A 342 -53.75 -3.81 0.56
N THR A 343 -54.53 -4.21 -0.45
CA THR A 343 -54.80 -5.66 -0.67
C THR A 343 -53.70 -6.39 -1.43
N THR A 344 -52.89 -5.69 -2.21
CA THR A 344 -51.84 -6.36 -3.03
C THR A 344 -50.43 -5.87 -2.79
N GLY A 345 -50.21 -4.56 -2.71
CA GLY A 345 -48.87 -3.96 -2.63
C GLY A 345 -48.18 -4.05 -1.26
N MET A 346 -48.96 -3.80 -0.17
CA MET A 346 -48.43 -3.87 1.19
C MET A 346 -48.13 -5.30 1.65
N ALA A 347 -48.92 -6.26 1.24
CA ALA A 347 -48.64 -7.67 1.48
C ALA A 347 -47.38 -8.15 0.72
N ARG A 348 -47.08 -7.54 -0.44
CA ARG A 348 -45.87 -7.77 -1.21
C ARG A 348 -44.65 -7.15 -0.52
N LEU A 349 -44.71 -5.87 -0.11
CA LEU A 349 -43.63 -5.15 0.59
C LEU A 349 -43.29 -5.79 1.94
N ARG A 350 -44.29 -6.24 2.70
CA ARG A 350 -44.02 -6.99 3.97
C ARG A 350 -43.36 -8.32 3.71
N ARG A 351 -43.69 -9.02 2.61
CA ARG A 351 -43.03 -10.27 2.23
C ARG A 351 -41.61 -10.01 1.72
N GLU A 352 -41.38 -8.94 0.98
CA GLU A 352 -40.04 -8.56 0.49
C GLU A 352 -39.14 -8.07 1.61
N ALA A 353 -39.68 -7.36 2.63
CA ALA A 353 -38.91 -6.92 3.80
C ALA A 353 -38.46 -8.08 4.73
N HIS A 354 -39.19 -9.19 4.70
CA HIS A 354 -38.86 -10.39 5.48
C HIS A 354 -38.20 -11.51 4.65
N ALA A 355 -38.03 -11.34 3.34
CA ALA A 355 -37.50 -12.35 2.46
C ALA A 355 -36.15 -11.92 1.87
N ARG A 356 -35.13 -12.77 2.05
CA ARG A 356 -33.82 -12.57 1.44
C ARG A 356 -33.93 -12.74 -0.07
N MET A 357 -33.59 -11.74 -0.85
CA MET A 357 -33.62 -11.79 -2.31
C MET A 357 -32.51 -12.71 -2.83
N LEU A 358 -32.87 -13.68 -3.67
CA LEU A 358 -31.99 -14.60 -4.38
C LEU A 358 -32.04 -14.26 -5.88
N GLY A 359 -31.09 -14.75 -6.66
CA GLY A 359 -31.02 -14.43 -8.09
C GLY A 359 -32.27 -14.86 -8.90
N ASN A 360 -33.03 -15.85 -8.44
CA ASN A 360 -34.19 -16.43 -9.12
C ASN A 360 -35.41 -16.67 -8.20
N GLY A 361 -35.43 -16.05 -7.04
CA GLY A 361 -36.51 -16.17 -6.07
C GLY A 361 -36.23 -15.42 -4.77
N LEU A 362 -37.00 -15.75 -3.73
CA LEU A 362 -36.96 -15.15 -2.40
C LEU A 362 -36.76 -16.26 -1.35
N CYS A 363 -35.98 -15.97 -0.32
CA CYS A 363 -35.83 -16.85 0.84
C CYS A 363 -36.79 -16.41 1.93
N GLY A 364 -37.84 -17.16 2.18
CA GLY A 364 -38.85 -16.91 3.25
C GLY A 364 -38.45 -17.51 4.61
N ARG A 365 -37.18 -17.86 4.84
CA ARG A 365 -36.73 -18.42 6.11
C ARG A 365 -36.66 -17.32 7.17
N PRO A 366 -37.17 -17.55 8.42
CA PRO A 366 -37.03 -16.62 9.52
C PRO A 366 -35.56 -16.28 9.78
N ALA A 367 -35.26 -15.01 10.06
CA ALA A 367 -33.89 -14.53 10.25
C ALA A 367 -33.15 -15.19 11.40
N GLU A 368 -33.90 -15.64 12.43
CA GLU A 368 -33.40 -16.32 13.64
C GLU A 368 -32.87 -17.74 13.33
N LEU A 369 -33.32 -18.33 12.23
CA LEU A 369 -32.89 -19.64 11.78
C LEU A 369 -31.73 -19.50 10.80
N GLY A 370 -30.51 -19.60 11.28
CA GLY A 370 -29.30 -19.57 10.44
C GLY A 370 -29.38 -20.56 9.25
N CYS A 371 -28.89 -20.18 8.07
CA CYS A 371 -28.80 -21.05 6.89
C CYS A 371 -27.38 -21.61 6.76
N ARG A 372 -27.26 -22.94 6.65
CA ARG A 372 -25.97 -23.62 6.45
C ARG A 372 -25.67 -23.96 4.98
N MET A 373 -26.60 -23.65 4.06
CA MET A 373 -26.50 -24.02 2.65
C MET A 373 -26.60 -22.76 1.78
N GLU A 374 -25.48 -22.32 1.22
CA GLU A 374 -25.41 -21.08 0.44
C GLU A 374 -25.72 -21.28 -1.06
N SER A 375 -25.87 -22.52 -1.56
CA SER A 375 -25.89 -22.80 -3.01
C SER A 375 -26.98 -23.76 -3.51
N ALA A 376 -27.95 -24.15 -2.68
CA ALA A 376 -29.02 -25.08 -3.06
C ALA A 376 -30.40 -24.53 -2.68
N CYS A 377 -30.61 -23.25 -2.99
CA CYS A 377 -31.85 -22.57 -2.58
C CYS A 377 -33.09 -23.06 -3.35
N GLU A 378 -32.95 -23.44 -4.62
CA GLU A 378 -34.05 -23.85 -5.50
C GLU A 378 -34.81 -25.08 -5.02
N THR A 379 -34.17 -25.95 -4.26
CA THR A 379 -34.77 -27.17 -3.67
C THR A 379 -35.17 -26.98 -2.21
N CYS A 380 -34.94 -25.80 -1.62
CA CYS A 380 -35.23 -25.49 -0.23
C CYS A 380 -36.73 -25.25 0.01
N ALA A 381 -37.26 -25.79 1.13
CA ALA A 381 -38.66 -25.59 1.53
C ALA A 381 -39.04 -24.12 1.78
N TYR A 382 -38.04 -23.27 2.03
CA TYR A 382 -38.25 -21.82 2.23
C TYR A 382 -38.06 -21.01 0.95
N PHE A 383 -37.70 -21.65 -0.16
CA PHE A 383 -37.55 -20.96 -1.45
C PHE A 383 -38.91 -20.62 -2.03
N ARG A 384 -39.07 -19.38 -2.43
CA ARG A 384 -40.26 -18.88 -3.08
C ARG A 384 -39.90 -18.17 -4.37
N THR A 385 -40.69 -18.39 -5.40
CA THR A 385 -40.54 -17.73 -6.69
C THR A 385 -41.88 -17.17 -7.16
N GLY A 386 -41.87 -16.26 -8.09
CA GLY A 386 -43.07 -15.62 -8.60
C GLY A 386 -42.92 -15.17 -10.06
N PRO A 387 -43.97 -14.56 -10.65
CA PRO A 387 -43.97 -14.15 -12.07
C PRO A 387 -42.79 -13.24 -12.44
N GLU A 388 -42.30 -12.44 -11.52
CA GLU A 388 -41.17 -11.53 -11.70
C GLU A 388 -39.86 -12.25 -12.02
N PHE A 389 -39.70 -13.51 -11.62
CA PHE A 389 -38.52 -14.32 -11.86
C PHE A 389 -38.60 -15.20 -13.13
N LEU A 390 -39.74 -15.26 -13.80
CA LEU A 390 -39.94 -16.07 -15.02
C LEU A 390 -38.85 -15.87 -16.09
N PRO A 391 -38.40 -14.63 -16.41
CA PRO A 391 -37.36 -14.45 -17.43
C PRO A 391 -36.02 -15.07 -17.04
N ILE A 392 -35.72 -15.11 -15.73
CA ILE A 392 -34.46 -15.68 -15.21
C ILE A 392 -34.57 -17.19 -15.18
N LEU A 393 -35.66 -17.74 -14.67
CA LEU A 393 -35.92 -19.16 -14.59
C LEU A 393 -35.95 -19.80 -15.98
N THR A 394 -36.55 -19.16 -16.98
CA THR A 394 -36.58 -19.61 -18.37
C THR A 394 -35.17 -19.68 -18.94
N ARG A 395 -34.34 -18.67 -18.77
CA ARG A 395 -32.94 -18.70 -19.22
C ARG A 395 -32.13 -19.79 -18.55
N GLN A 396 -32.32 -20.03 -17.25
CA GLN A 396 -31.63 -21.06 -16.50
C GLN A 396 -32.06 -22.48 -16.98
N ARG A 397 -33.34 -22.67 -17.25
CA ARG A 397 -33.87 -23.90 -17.84
C ARG A 397 -33.26 -24.19 -19.21
N ASP A 398 -33.28 -23.17 -20.10
CA ASP A 398 -32.76 -23.34 -21.46
C ASP A 398 -31.26 -23.62 -21.45
N HIS A 399 -30.52 -22.91 -20.62
CA HIS A 399 -29.09 -23.21 -20.41
C HIS A 399 -28.86 -24.65 -19.91
N ALA A 400 -29.64 -25.13 -18.94
CA ALA A 400 -29.54 -26.49 -18.44
C ALA A 400 -29.86 -27.53 -19.54
N ARG A 401 -30.86 -27.25 -20.40
CA ARG A 401 -31.23 -28.07 -21.53
C ARG A 401 -30.12 -28.14 -22.58
N ASP A 402 -29.54 -27.00 -22.95
CA ASP A 402 -28.47 -26.91 -23.94
C ASP A 402 -27.20 -27.67 -23.50
N HIS A 403 -27.00 -27.81 -22.17
CA HIS A 403 -25.87 -28.52 -21.59
C HIS A 403 -26.21 -29.95 -21.13
N GLY A 404 -27.37 -30.51 -21.52
CA GLY A 404 -27.76 -31.88 -21.23
C GLY A 404 -28.01 -32.17 -19.74
N GLN A 405 -28.30 -31.16 -18.92
CA GLN A 405 -28.54 -31.29 -17.47
C GLN A 405 -30.03 -31.59 -17.20
N ALA A 406 -30.44 -32.81 -17.43
CA ALA A 406 -31.87 -33.23 -17.38
C ALA A 406 -32.53 -32.92 -16.02
N ASP A 407 -31.86 -33.23 -14.91
CA ASP A 407 -32.40 -32.98 -13.56
C ASP A 407 -32.62 -31.50 -13.28
N ARG A 408 -31.69 -30.65 -13.72
CA ARG A 408 -31.82 -29.18 -13.57
C ARG A 408 -32.90 -28.61 -14.49
N THR A 409 -33.06 -29.17 -15.71
CA THR A 409 -34.14 -28.76 -16.61
C THR A 409 -35.48 -29.03 -15.96
N THR A 410 -35.67 -30.24 -15.42
CA THR A 410 -36.90 -30.62 -14.70
C THR A 410 -37.17 -29.76 -13.48
N LEU A 411 -36.12 -29.40 -12.70
CA LEU A 411 -36.23 -28.53 -11.57
C LEU A 411 -36.72 -27.12 -11.98
N PHE A 412 -36.14 -26.53 -13.00
CA PHE A 412 -36.53 -25.21 -13.49
C PHE A 412 -37.90 -25.19 -14.13
N ASP A 413 -38.30 -26.24 -14.84
CA ASP A 413 -39.68 -26.39 -15.35
C ASP A 413 -40.70 -26.36 -14.20
N GLY A 414 -40.44 -27.11 -13.12
CA GLY A 414 -41.28 -27.07 -11.92
C GLY A 414 -41.32 -25.74 -11.20
N LEU A 415 -40.21 -24.95 -11.22
CA LEU A 415 -40.16 -23.62 -10.69
C LEU A 415 -40.95 -22.62 -11.54
N ILE A 416 -40.85 -22.73 -12.87
CA ILE A 416 -41.61 -21.90 -13.82
C ILE A 416 -43.12 -22.15 -13.64
N GLN A 417 -43.58 -23.40 -13.58
CA GLN A 417 -44.96 -23.72 -13.30
C GLN A 417 -45.50 -23.10 -11.99
N ARG A 418 -44.68 -23.17 -10.94
CA ARG A 418 -45.02 -22.54 -9.63
C ARG A 418 -45.06 -21.01 -9.71
N ALA A 419 -44.18 -20.41 -10.49
CA ALA A 419 -44.16 -18.96 -10.72
C ALA A 419 -45.35 -18.46 -11.53
N GLU A 420 -45.80 -19.25 -12.50
CA GLU A 420 -47.00 -18.95 -13.33
C GLU A 420 -48.30 -19.17 -12.56
N ALA A 421 -48.39 -20.15 -11.69
CA ALA A 421 -49.58 -20.43 -10.88
C ALA A 421 -49.88 -19.34 -9.82
N GLY A 422 -48.92 -18.43 -9.56
CA GLY A 422 -49.07 -17.37 -8.56
C GLY A 422 -49.05 -17.93 -7.10
N PRO A 423 -49.05 -17.05 -6.10
CA PRO A 423 -49.05 -17.50 -4.72
C PRO A 423 -50.37 -18.20 -4.40
N ALA A 424 -50.26 -19.49 -4.02
CA ALA A 424 -51.43 -20.21 -3.49
C ALA A 424 -52.02 -19.42 -2.30
N THR A 425 -53.26 -19.03 -2.40
CA THR A 425 -54.05 -18.47 -1.31
C THR A 425 -54.18 -19.53 -0.23
N THR A 426 -53.30 -19.49 0.76
CA THR A 426 -53.45 -20.30 1.96
C THR A 426 -54.51 -19.59 2.83
N GLU A 427 -55.76 -19.97 2.68
CA GLU A 427 -56.77 -19.71 3.68
C GLU A 427 -56.26 -20.35 4.99
N ARG A 428 -56.11 -19.52 6.02
CA ARG A 428 -55.92 -19.98 7.38
C ARG A 428 -57.26 -20.33 7.95
N SER A 429 -57.44 -21.59 8.30
CA SER A 429 -58.36 -21.99 9.38
C SER A 429 -57.75 -21.69 10.71
#